data_1fb6ddc535ec74b97e5672edf7f37aa6
#
_entry.id   1fb6ddc535ec74b97e5672edf7f37aa6
#
_cell.length_a   1.000
_cell.length_b   1.000
_cell.length_c   1.000
_cell.angle_alpha   90.00
_cell.angle_beta   90.00
_cell.angle_gamma   90.00
#
_symmetry.space_group_name_H-M   'P 1'
#
loop_
_entity.id
_entity.type
_entity.pdbx_description
1 polymer ?
#
loop_
_entity_poly.entity_id
_entity_poly.type
_entity_poly.pdbx_seq_one_letter_code
_entity_poly.pdbx_strand_id
1 'polypeptide(L)'
;MSMQAISQDHNIPPSIYGPAKKTNTMENMGTRYILIGIRTFADPNDPADMKIAHALQDAVVVEQADIGKLELPNWDKQGVETLRNAINVLGSTMMSTQGWFGEKDEIDPIHRLLGTAFGWGGQPSEDAIYLNFSPEKNDGKTAYTLTVKDVPVDAFWSVIVYDSESWIPKNTRGIYSYNGVTAKKAADGSATIHFGGDPKADNYLDIVEGWNYLVRLYQPGPEILDGSWTFPSPELAE
;
A
#
# COMPACT_ATOMS: atom_id res chain seq x y z
N MET A 1 -1.85 -1.62 15.86
CA MET A 1 -2.91 -2.38 15.16
C MET A 1 -3.86 -1.39 14.54
N SER A 2 -4.32 -1.64 13.30
CA SER A 2 -5.38 -0.86 12.65
C SER A 2 -6.44 -1.78 12.06
N MET A 3 -7.66 -1.29 11.93
CA MET A 3 -8.78 -1.98 11.32
C MET A 3 -9.39 -1.10 10.23
N GLN A 4 -9.50 -1.65 9.02
CA GLN A 4 -10.14 -1.04 7.87
C GLN A 4 -11.37 -1.85 7.48
N ALA A 5 -12.51 -1.19 7.27
CA ALA A 5 -13.70 -1.78 6.71
C ALA A 5 -13.86 -1.32 5.25
N ILE A 6 -14.20 -2.24 4.37
CA ILE A 6 -14.42 -1.97 2.95
C ILE A 6 -15.75 -2.57 2.55
N SER A 7 -16.67 -1.75 2.07
CA SER A 7 -17.96 -2.23 1.59
C SER A 7 -17.84 -2.88 0.20
N GLN A 8 -18.86 -3.58 -0.22
CA GLN A 8 -18.95 -4.18 -1.54
C GLN A 8 -18.87 -3.14 -2.68
N ASP A 9 -19.31 -1.91 -2.42
CA ASP A 9 -19.24 -0.78 -3.35
C ASP A 9 -17.95 0.04 -3.22
N HIS A 10 -16.95 -0.51 -2.52
CA HIS A 10 -15.67 0.14 -2.26
C HIS A 10 -15.80 1.47 -1.49
N ASN A 11 -16.79 1.56 -0.59
CA ASN A 11 -16.89 2.62 0.39
C ASN A 11 -15.99 2.27 1.58
N ILE A 12 -15.09 3.16 1.95
CA ILE A 12 -14.03 2.91 2.92
C ILE A 12 -14.07 4.03 3.97
N PRO A 13 -14.76 3.80 5.11
CA PRO A 13 -14.72 4.75 6.22
C PRO A 13 -13.30 4.83 6.81
N PRO A 14 -12.99 5.89 7.57
CA PRO A 14 -11.71 6.06 8.23
C PRO A 14 -11.28 4.83 9.03
N SER A 15 -10.00 4.51 8.96
CA SER A 15 -9.43 3.39 9.72
C SER A 15 -9.48 3.63 11.21
N ILE A 16 -9.61 2.55 11.97
CA ILE A 16 -9.61 2.62 13.43
C ILE A 16 -8.28 2.10 13.94
N TYR A 17 -7.65 2.84 14.83
CA TYR A 17 -6.34 2.52 15.41
C TYR A 17 -6.46 2.12 16.88
N GLY A 18 -5.56 1.21 17.30
CA GLY A 18 -5.45 0.73 18.68
C GLY A 18 -6.56 -0.25 19.09
N PRO A 19 -6.66 -0.54 20.40
CA PRO A 19 -7.74 -1.37 20.93
C PRO A 19 -9.10 -0.67 20.73
N ALA A 20 -10.01 -1.30 19.98
CA ALA A 20 -11.32 -0.72 19.69
C ALA A 20 -12.37 -1.80 19.48
N LYS A 21 -13.65 -1.43 19.67
CA LYS A 21 -14.82 -2.22 19.26
C LYS A 21 -15.58 -1.42 18.19
N LYS A 22 -15.83 -2.03 17.04
CA LYS A 22 -16.62 -1.44 15.95
C LYS A 22 -17.76 -2.35 15.58
N THR A 23 -18.94 -1.78 15.46
CA THR A 23 -20.10 -2.46 14.89
C THR A 23 -20.32 -1.95 13.47
N ASN A 24 -20.30 -2.88 12.52
CA ASN A 24 -20.64 -2.60 11.13
C ASN A 24 -22.03 -3.16 10.85
N THR A 25 -22.90 -2.35 10.29
CA THR A 25 -24.28 -2.73 9.93
C THR A 25 -24.48 -2.47 8.44
N MET A 26 -25.53 -3.09 7.88
CA MET A 26 -25.92 -2.80 6.49
C MET A 26 -26.31 -1.33 6.30
N GLU A 27 -26.81 -0.67 7.34
CA GLU A 27 -27.17 0.74 7.33
C GLU A 27 -25.93 1.63 7.18
N ASN A 28 -24.88 1.40 8.00
CA ASN A 28 -23.68 2.26 7.97
C ASN A 28 -22.68 1.91 6.86
N MET A 29 -22.70 0.67 6.35
CA MET A 29 -21.81 0.24 5.26
C MET A 29 -22.46 0.30 3.87
N GLY A 30 -23.80 0.41 3.80
CA GLY A 30 -24.56 0.49 2.56
C GLY A 30 -24.65 -0.80 1.76
N THR A 31 -23.95 -1.87 2.16
CA THR A 31 -23.90 -3.14 1.43
C THR A 31 -23.97 -4.34 2.35
N ARG A 32 -24.43 -5.48 1.80
CA ARG A 32 -24.55 -6.75 2.53
C ARG A 32 -23.21 -7.36 2.90
N TYR A 33 -22.23 -7.27 2.00
CA TYR A 33 -20.91 -7.83 2.22
C TYR A 33 -19.91 -6.72 2.50
N ILE A 34 -19.06 -6.97 3.46
CA ILE A 34 -17.94 -6.10 3.81
C ILE A 34 -16.70 -6.96 3.99
N LEU A 35 -15.55 -6.38 3.67
CA LEU A 35 -14.25 -6.93 4.05
C LEU A 35 -13.73 -6.15 5.25
N ILE A 36 -13.26 -6.87 6.27
CA ILE A 36 -12.56 -6.27 7.42
C ILE A 36 -11.09 -6.68 7.32
N GLY A 37 -10.23 -5.69 7.08
CA GLY A 37 -8.78 -5.85 7.11
C GLY A 37 -8.22 -5.40 8.46
N ILE A 38 -7.55 -6.31 9.17
CA ILE A 38 -6.86 -5.97 10.44
C ILE A 38 -5.37 -6.11 10.19
N ARG A 39 -4.61 -5.05 10.50
CA ARG A 39 -3.17 -5.00 10.32
C ARG A 39 -2.49 -4.79 11.65
N THR A 40 -1.50 -5.61 11.93
CA THR A 40 -0.62 -5.46 13.10
C THR A 40 0.78 -5.17 12.57
N PHE A 41 1.30 -3.99 12.89
CA PHE A 41 2.68 -3.66 12.53
C PHE A 41 3.64 -4.46 13.42
N ALA A 42 4.68 -5.01 12.81
CA ALA A 42 5.73 -5.74 13.51
C ALA A 42 7.05 -5.66 12.71
N ASP A 43 8.18 -5.73 13.42
CA ASP A 43 9.47 -5.96 12.80
C ASP A 43 9.64 -7.47 12.53
N PRO A 44 9.66 -7.93 11.27
CA PRO A 44 9.80 -9.35 10.95
C PRO A 44 11.16 -9.94 11.36
N ASN A 45 12.15 -9.09 11.65
CA ASN A 45 13.48 -9.52 12.08
C ASN A 45 13.61 -9.62 13.61
N ASP A 46 12.61 -9.16 14.36
CA ASP A 46 12.55 -9.31 15.82
C ASP A 46 11.53 -10.40 16.23
N PRO A 47 11.99 -11.60 16.65
CA PRO A 47 11.11 -12.67 17.09
C PRO A 47 10.23 -12.31 18.30
N ALA A 48 10.68 -11.38 19.15
CA ALA A 48 9.91 -10.96 20.32
C ALA A 48 8.74 -10.07 19.89
N ASP A 49 8.95 -9.14 18.95
CA ASP A 49 7.92 -8.29 18.39
C ASP A 49 6.92 -9.11 17.57
N MET A 50 7.39 -10.08 16.76
CA MET A 50 6.55 -11.02 16.04
C MET A 50 5.64 -11.82 16.97
N LYS A 51 6.13 -12.26 18.13
CA LYS A 51 5.30 -12.95 19.12
C LYS A 51 4.19 -12.07 19.70
N ILE A 52 4.49 -10.79 19.95
CA ILE A 52 3.50 -9.81 20.40
C ILE A 52 2.46 -9.58 19.31
N ALA A 53 2.90 -9.41 18.06
CA ALA A 53 2.00 -9.22 16.92
C ALA A 53 1.02 -10.40 16.75
N HIS A 54 1.51 -11.64 16.83
CA HIS A 54 0.66 -12.83 16.75
C HIS A 54 -0.34 -12.90 17.91
N ALA A 55 0.09 -12.61 19.16
CA ALA A 55 -0.83 -12.57 20.29
C ALA A 55 -1.94 -11.52 20.14
N LEU A 56 -1.63 -10.37 19.55
CA LEU A 56 -2.62 -9.35 19.24
C LEU A 56 -3.60 -9.79 18.13
N GLN A 57 -3.11 -10.52 17.13
CA GLN A 57 -3.94 -11.09 16.07
C GLN A 57 -4.89 -12.17 16.61
N ASP A 58 -4.39 -13.04 17.49
CA ASP A 58 -5.17 -14.09 18.12
C ASP A 58 -6.25 -13.55 19.09
N ALA A 59 -6.06 -12.35 19.61
CA ALA A 59 -7.03 -11.67 20.48
C ALA A 59 -8.18 -10.99 19.74
N VAL A 60 -8.19 -11.01 18.40
CA VAL A 60 -9.27 -10.44 17.60
C VAL A 60 -10.54 -11.29 17.72
N VAL A 61 -11.63 -10.66 18.14
CA VAL A 61 -12.95 -11.32 18.27
C VAL A 61 -13.90 -10.78 17.23
N VAL A 62 -14.56 -11.66 16.50
CA VAL A 62 -15.65 -11.34 15.57
C VAL A 62 -16.96 -11.85 16.15
N GLU A 63 -17.89 -10.93 16.39
CA GLU A 63 -19.25 -11.25 16.85
C GLU A 63 -20.23 -10.99 15.70
N GLN A 64 -21.00 -12.00 15.30
CA GLN A 64 -22.07 -11.87 14.31
C GLN A 64 -23.22 -12.82 14.64
N ALA A 65 -24.47 -12.37 14.43
CA ALA A 65 -25.65 -13.16 14.75
C ALA A 65 -25.83 -14.36 13.81
N ASP A 66 -25.41 -14.24 12.57
CA ASP A 66 -25.48 -15.27 11.54
C ASP A 66 -24.29 -15.16 10.58
N ILE A 67 -23.63 -16.28 10.33
CA ILE A 67 -22.53 -16.36 9.36
C ILE A 67 -23.02 -16.07 7.94
N GLY A 68 -24.27 -16.42 7.64
CA GLY A 68 -24.87 -16.23 6.32
C GLY A 68 -24.24 -17.10 5.24
N LYS A 69 -24.48 -16.72 4.00
CA LYS A 69 -23.88 -17.35 2.81
C LYS A 69 -23.33 -16.26 1.90
N LEU A 70 -22.17 -16.52 1.33
CA LEU A 70 -21.61 -15.67 0.27
C LEU A 70 -22.32 -16.01 -1.06
N GLU A 71 -23.21 -15.13 -1.49
CA GLU A 71 -23.96 -15.25 -2.74
C GLU A 71 -23.44 -14.22 -3.71
N LEU A 72 -22.67 -14.65 -4.71
CA LEU A 72 -22.08 -13.80 -5.72
C LEU A 72 -22.77 -14.03 -7.08
N PRO A 73 -22.98 -12.96 -7.87
CA PRO A 73 -23.40 -13.10 -9.26
C PRO A 73 -22.40 -13.94 -10.07
N ASN A 74 -22.90 -14.59 -11.12
CA ASN A 74 -22.01 -15.26 -12.06
C ASN A 74 -21.42 -14.21 -13.02
N TRP A 75 -20.30 -13.64 -12.65
CA TRP A 75 -19.62 -12.61 -13.43
C TRP A 75 -19.01 -13.15 -14.73
N ASP A 76 -19.14 -12.41 -15.81
CA ASP A 76 -18.30 -12.59 -17.01
C ASP A 76 -16.86 -12.16 -16.69
N LYS A 77 -16.01 -13.14 -16.38
CA LYS A 77 -14.63 -12.90 -15.97
C LYS A 77 -13.82 -12.17 -17.03
N GLN A 78 -14.02 -12.50 -18.31
CA GLN A 78 -13.29 -11.87 -19.41
C GLN A 78 -13.73 -10.42 -19.61
N GLY A 79 -15.02 -10.14 -19.50
CA GLY A 79 -15.55 -8.78 -19.55
C GLY A 79 -15.04 -7.91 -18.40
N VAL A 80 -15.03 -8.45 -17.18
CA VAL A 80 -14.47 -7.76 -15.99
C VAL A 80 -12.99 -7.45 -16.18
N GLU A 81 -12.19 -8.40 -16.66
CA GLU A 81 -10.76 -8.21 -16.92
C GLU A 81 -10.52 -7.16 -18.01
N THR A 82 -11.26 -7.19 -19.09
CA THR A 82 -11.18 -6.19 -20.17
C THR A 82 -11.46 -4.79 -19.65
N LEU A 83 -12.54 -4.62 -18.88
CA LEU A 83 -12.89 -3.32 -18.29
C LEU A 83 -11.83 -2.86 -17.31
N ARG A 84 -11.35 -3.74 -16.43
CA ARG A 84 -10.30 -3.43 -15.45
C ARG A 84 -9.01 -2.97 -16.14
N ASN A 85 -8.59 -3.63 -17.19
CA ASN A 85 -7.40 -3.27 -17.95
C ASN A 85 -7.56 -1.88 -18.60
N ALA A 86 -8.72 -1.55 -19.16
CA ALA A 86 -8.98 -0.23 -19.71
C ALA A 86 -8.93 0.87 -18.64
N ILE A 87 -9.49 0.61 -17.46
CA ILE A 87 -9.46 1.55 -16.33
C ILE A 87 -8.03 1.69 -15.78
N ASN A 88 -7.26 0.61 -15.71
CA ASN A 88 -5.88 0.63 -15.27
C ASN A 88 -4.97 1.48 -16.16
N VAL A 89 -5.24 1.51 -17.49
CA VAL A 89 -4.52 2.42 -18.42
C VAL A 89 -4.76 3.88 -18.04
N LEU A 90 -5.98 4.26 -17.66
CA LEU A 90 -6.27 5.62 -17.15
C LEU A 90 -5.58 5.86 -15.80
N GLY A 91 -5.69 4.91 -14.87
CA GLY A 91 -5.07 5.01 -13.54
C GLY A 91 -3.55 5.15 -13.58
N SER A 92 -2.88 4.50 -14.53
CA SER A 92 -1.42 4.54 -14.67
C SER A 92 -0.87 5.93 -15.09
N THR A 93 -1.72 6.84 -15.56
CA THR A 93 -1.33 8.23 -15.84
C THR A 93 -1.25 9.10 -14.60
N MET A 94 -1.70 8.60 -13.46
CA MET A 94 -1.74 9.33 -12.19
C MET A 94 -0.57 8.90 -11.29
N MET A 95 0.18 9.86 -10.77
CA MET A 95 1.32 9.57 -9.90
C MET A 95 0.92 9.27 -8.45
N SER A 96 -0.21 9.80 -7.99
CA SER A 96 -0.69 9.67 -6.61
C SER A 96 -2.12 9.16 -6.59
N THR A 97 -2.46 8.42 -5.54
CA THR A 97 -3.82 7.96 -5.26
C THR A 97 -4.56 8.85 -4.26
N GLN A 98 -4.08 10.07 -4.03
CA GLN A 98 -4.72 11.01 -3.13
C GLN A 98 -6.17 11.29 -3.56
N GLY A 99 -7.13 11.16 -2.63
CA GLY A 99 -8.55 11.34 -2.92
C GLY A 99 -9.20 10.21 -3.73
N TRP A 100 -8.57 9.02 -3.82
CA TRP A 100 -9.15 7.86 -4.53
C TRP A 100 -9.94 6.92 -3.63
N PHE A 101 -9.66 6.95 -2.32
CA PHE A 101 -10.25 6.06 -1.31
C PHE A 101 -10.86 6.88 -0.19
N GLY A 102 -12.01 6.45 0.32
CA GLY A 102 -12.74 7.13 1.38
C GLY A 102 -14.23 6.82 1.37
N GLU A 103 -15.01 7.64 2.05
CA GLU A 103 -16.46 7.49 2.09
C GLU A 103 -17.12 7.93 0.77
N LYS A 104 -18.31 7.37 0.53
CA LYS A 104 -19.00 7.50 -0.77
C LYS A 104 -19.24 8.95 -1.19
N ASP A 105 -19.56 9.79 -0.23
CA ASP A 105 -19.94 11.18 -0.49
C ASP A 105 -18.75 12.14 -0.46
N GLU A 106 -17.55 11.65 -0.13
CA GLU A 106 -16.32 12.43 -0.03
C GLU A 106 -15.42 12.26 -1.26
N ILE A 107 -15.53 11.12 -1.96
CA ILE A 107 -14.65 10.76 -3.06
C ILE A 107 -15.31 10.98 -4.41
N ASP A 108 -14.59 11.65 -5.31
CA ASP A 108 -15.01 11.77 -6.71
C ASP A 108 -15.29 10.38 -7.30
N PRO A 109 -16.45 10.16 -7.98
CA PRO A 109 -16.83 8.87 -8.51
C PRO A 109 -15.82 8.28 -9.53
N ILE A 110 -15.13 9.15 -10.28
CA ILE A 110 -14.10 8.72 -11.24
C ILE A 110 -12.87 8.23 -10.49
N HIS A 111 -12.40 8.98 -9.48
CA HIS A 111 -11.29 8.56 -8.63
C HIS A 111 -11.59 7.25 -7.92
N ARG A 112 -12.80 7.07 -7.40
CA ARG A 112 -13.22 5.81 -6.80
C ARG A 112 -13.22 4.65 -7.78
N LEU A 113 -13.68 4.87 -9.03
CA LEU A 113 -13.63 3.86 -10.07
C LEU A 113 -12.18 3.44 -10.40
N LEU A 114 -11.30 4.43 -10.56
CA LEU A 114 -9.87 4.20 -10.76
C LEU A 114 -9.27 3.44 -9.58
N GLY A 115 -9.51 3.89 -8.36
CA GLY A 115 -9.02 3.26 -7.14
C GLY A 115 -9.48 1.82 -6.97
N THR A 116 -10.75 1.54 -7.29
CA THR A 116 -11.31 0.17 -7.23
C THR A 116 -10.62 -0.78 -8.20
N ALA A 117 -10.32 -0.33 -9.41
CA ALA A 117 -9.70 -1.16 -10.44
C ALA A 117 -8.18 -1.27 -10.27
N PHE A 118 -7.51 -0.16 -9.97
CA PHE A 118 -6.06 -0.05 -9.93
C PHE A 118 -5.44 -0.49 -8.59
N GLY A 119 -6.09 -0.16 -7.47
CA GLY A 119 -5.56 -0.42 -6.12
C GLY A 119 -6.66 -0.79 -5.12
N TRP A 120 -7.45 -1.83 -5.40
CA TRP A 120 -8.55 -2.23 -4.53
C TRP A 120 -8.13 -2.39 -3.08
N GLY A 121 -8.89 -1.79 -2.16
CA GLY A 121 -8.62 -1.84 -0.73
C GLY A 121 -7.55 -0.85 -0.26
N GLY A 122 -7.23 0.17 -1.05
CA GLY A 122 -6.42 1.30 -0.61
C GLY A 122 -7.04 1.99 0.61
N GLN A 123 -6.25 2.80 1.31
CA GLN A 123 -6.71 3.53 2.49
C GLN A 123 -7.06 4.97 2.14
N PRO A 124 -7.97 5.62 2.88
CA PRO A 124 -8.19 7.07 2.78
C PRO A 124 -6.89 7.85 2.88
N SER A 125 -6.85 9.05 2.29
CA SER A 125 -5.59 9.81 2.14
C SER A 125 -4.95 10.18 3.47
N GLU A 126 -5.74 10.41 4.51
CA GLU A 126 -5.28 10.64 5.87
C GLU A 126 -4.65 9.41 6.54
N ASP A 127 -4.99 8.21 6.07
CA ASP A 127 -4.43 6.95 6.55
C ASP A 127 -3.21 6.53 5.74
N ALA A 128 -3.24 6.70 4.40
CA ALA A 128 -2.10 6.38 3.54
C ALA A 128 -2.14 7.07 2.16
N ILE A 129 -0.97 7.49 1.70
CA ILE A 129 -0.73 7.94 0.31
C ILE A 129 0.12 6.90 -0.40
N TYR A 130 -0.22 6.64 -1.66
CA TYR A 130 0.49 5.71 -2.54
C TYR A 130 1.04 6.48 -3.73
N LEU A 131 2.35 6.39 -3.95
CA LEU A 131 3.06 7.05 -5.04
C LEU A 131 3.66 6.00 -5.96
N ASN A 132 3.32 6.06 -7.25
CA ASN A 132 3.81 5.13 -8.25
C ASN A 132 4.96 5.77 -9.03
N PHE A 133 6.07 5.06 -9.13
CA PHE A 133 7.25 5.52 -9.84
C PHE A 133 7.72 4.47 -10.83
N SER A 134 7.93 4.90 -12.07
CA SER A 134 8.59 4.11 -13.10
C SER A 134 9.86 4.83 -13.50
N PRO A 135 11.05 4.26 -13.29
CA PRO A 135 12.29 4.91 -13.69
C PRO A 135 12.39 4.98 -15.22
N GLU A 136 13.12 5.97 -15.73
CA GLU A 136 13.28 6.19 -17.17
C GLU A 136 13.87 4.95 -17.87
N LYS A 137 14.85 4.29 -17.22
CA LYS A 137 15.43 3.03 -17.68
C LYS A 137 15.09 1.91 -16.72
N ASN A 138 14.04 1.17 -17.02
CA ASN A 138 13.58 0.03 -16.22
C ASN A 138 13.93 -1.32 -16.87
N ASP A 139 15.12 -1.42 -17.43
CA ASP A 139 15.66 -2.56 -18.18
C ASP A 139 16.10 -3.75 -17.28
N GLY A 140 15.93 -3.63 -15.97
CA GLY A 140 16.36 -4.63 -14.98
C GLY A 140 17.88 -4.72 -14.79
N LYS A 141 18.64 -3.79 -15.35
CA LYS A 141 20.12 -3.74 -15.30
C LYS A 141 20.65 -2.39 -14.84
N THR A 142 20.04 -1.30 -15.31
CA THR A 142 20.42 0.05 -14.92
C THR A 142 20.07 0.27 -13.45
N ALA A 143 21.11 0.51 -12.65
CA ALA A 143 20.95 0.68 -11.20
C ALA A 143 20.56 2.13 -10.85
N TYR A 144 19.79 2.26 -9.78
CA TYR A 144 19.38 3.55 -9.22
C TYR A 144 19.57 3.58 -7.71
N THR A 145 19.72 4.78 -7.17
CA THR A 145 19.71 5.04 -5.73
C THR A 145 18.57 5.99 -5.37
N LEU A 146 17.97 5.78 -4.22
CA LEU A 146 16.91 6.62 -3.66
C LEU A 146 17.27 6.95 -2.22
N THR A 147 17.62 8.19 -1.94
CA THR A 147 17.94 8.62 -0.57
C THR A 147 16.74 9.36 0.02
N VAL A 148 16.26 8.86 1.15
CA VAL A 148 15.16 9.44 1.91
C VAL A 148 15.60 9.86 3.31
N LYS A 149 15.08 11.00 3.75
CA LYS A 149 15.36 11.56 5.07
C LYS A 149 14.16 12.36 5.55
N ASP A 150 13.91 12.32 6.86
CA ASP A 150 12.90 13.15 7.53
C ASP A 150 11.54 13.14 6.81
N VAL A 151 11.08 11.92 6.42
CA VAL A 151 9.77 11.74 5.77
C VAL A 151 8.67 12.10 6.76
N PRO A 152 7.79 13.09 6.46
CA PRO A 152 6.80 13.57 7.41
C PRO A 152 5.59 12.65 7.48
N VAL A 153 5.75 11.51 8.16
CA VAL A 153 4.70 10.51 8.43
C VAL A 153 4.70 10.17 9.92
N ASP A 154 3.52 10.04 10.51
CA ASP A 154 3.40 9.68 11.93
C ASP A 154 3.62 8.17 12.17
N ALA A 155 3.35 7.34 11.15
CA ALA A 155 3.58 5.91 11.24
C ALA A 155 4.91 5.49 10.59
N PHE A 156 4.91 5.19 9.29
CA PHE A 156 6.13 4.82 8.56
C PHE A 156 5.95 4.97 7.05
N TRP A 157 7.04 4.99 6.33
CA TRP A 157 7.06 4.88 4.87
C TRP A 157 7.60 3.51 4.43
N SER A 158 7.25 3.07 3.23
CA SER A 158 7.83 1.87 2.62
C SER A 158 8.03 2.02 1.12
N VAL A 159 9.02 1.29 0.60
CA VAL A 159 9.34 1.18 -0.84
C VAL A 159 9.32 -0.29 -1.21
N ILE A 160 8.56 -0.66 -2.24
CA ILE A 160 8.45 -2.03 -2.75
C ILE A 160 8.64 -2.02 -4.27
N VAL A 161 9.43 -2.94 -4.80
CA VAL A 161 9.61 -3.15 -6.24
C VAL A 161 8.52 -4.10 -6.78
N TYR A 162 8.00 -3.75 -7.95
CA TYR A 162 7.06 -4.55 -8.74
C TYR A 162 7.62 -4.79 -10.15
N ASP A 163 7.18 -5.86 -10.79
CA ASP A 163 7.42 -6.11 -12.20
C ASP A 163 6.40 -5.37 -13.11
N SER A 164 6.53 -5.55 -14.42
CA SER A 164 5.64 -4.94 -15.42
C SER A 164 4.17 -5.39 -15.32
N GLU A 165 3.91 -6.51 -14.64
CA GLU A 165 2.56 -7.05 -14.43
C GLU A 165 1.99 -6.66 -13.04
N SER A 166 2.70 -5.82 -12.29
CA SER A 166 2.35 -5.37 -10.94
C SER A 166 2.42 -6.48 -9.88
N TRP A 167 3.25 -7.50 -10.10
CA TRP A 167 3.57 -8.50 -9.10
C TRP A 167 4.91 -8.21 -8.43
N ILE A 168 5.06 -8.68 -7.20
CA ILE A 168 6.36 -8.63 -6.50
C ILE A 168 7.23 -9.76 -7.07
N PRO A 169 8.34 -9.43 -7.78
CA PRO A 169 9.17 -10.43 -8.42
C PRO A 169 9.88 -11.29 -7.37
N LYS A 170 9.85 -12.61 -7.55
CA LYS A 170 10.55 -13.53 -6.66
C LYS A 170 12.06 -13.34 -6.77
N ASN A 171 12.73 -13.32 -5.63
CA ASN A 171 14.18 -13.30 -5.55
C ASN A 171 14.70 -14.32 -4.53
N THR A 172 15.99 -14.65 -4.60
CA THR A 172 16.63 -15.62 -3.72
C THR A 172 16.95 -15.08 -2.34
N ARG A 173 16.89 -13.77 -2.17
CA ARG A 173 17.23 -13.07 -0.91
C ARG A 173 16.04 -13.03 0.06
N GLY A 174 14.81 -13.18 -0.46
CA GLY A 174 13.59 -13.02 0.33
C GLY A 174 13.32 -11.58 0.79
N ILE A 175 14.03 -10.59 0.23
CA ILE A 175 13.86 -9.17 0.55
C ILE A 175 13.17 -8.49 -0.60
N TYR A 176 12.00 -7.91 -0.34
CA TYR A 176 11.13 -7.33 -1.36
C TYR A 176 10.85 -5.84 -1.15
N SER A 177 11.13 -5.34 0.05
CA SER A 177 10.85 -3.95 0.44
C SER A 177 11.77 -3.49 1.55
N TYR A 178 11.92 -2.17 1.64
CA TYR A 178 12.45 -1.49 2.82
C TYR A 178 11.45 -0.44 3.30
N ASN A 179 11.51 -0.14 4.58
CA ASN A 179 10.68 0.86 5.23
C ASN A 179 11.47 1.68 6.25
N GLY A 180 10.84 2.70 6.82
CA GLY A 180 11.48 3.59 7.78
C GLY A 180 12.05 2.92 9.04
N VAL A 181 11.64 1.66 9.33
CA VAL A 181 12.10 0.84 10.47
C VAL A 181 13.19 -0.13 10.05
N THR A 182 13.00 -0.85 8.94
CA THR A 182 13.91 -1.93 8.50
C THR A 182 15.09 -1.46 7.66
N ALA A 183 15.02 -0.24 7.10
CA ALA A 183 16.12 0.32 6.32
C ALA A 183 17.28 0.70 7.24
N LYS A 184 18.49 0.28 6.86
CA LYS A 184 19.73 0.73 7.50
C LYS A 184 19.92 2.21 7.21
N LYS A 185 20.09 2.98 8.27
CA LYS A 185 20.26 4.44 8.22
C LYS A 185 21.71 4.85 8.33
N ALA A 186 22.08 5.92 7.64
CA ALA A 186 23.35 6.60 7.79
C ALA A 186 23.39 7.38 9.12
N ALA A 187 24.57 7.93 9.46
CA ALA A 187 24.77 8.68 10.71
C ALA A 187 23.91 9.95 10.81
N ASP A 188 23.51 10.52 9.68
CA ASP A 188 22.63 11.69 9.60
C ASP A 188 21.14 11.36 9.60
N GLY A 189 20.78 10.08 9.74
CA GLY A 189 19.40 9.58 9.74
C GLY A 189 18.82 9.27 8.37
N SER A 190 19.52 9.54 7.29
CA SER A 190 19.07 9.20 5.93
C SER A 190 19.15 7.69 5.68
N ALA A 191 18.29 7.20 4.78
CA ALA A 191 18.32 5.83 4.28
C ALA A 191 18.43 5.87 2.75
N THR A 192 19.47 5.22 2.21
CA THR A 192 19.63 5.05 0.77
C THR A 192 19.20 3.66 0.37
N ILE A 193 18.22 3.57 -0.53
CA ILE A 193 17.75 2.33 -1.15
C ILE A 193 18.48 2.15 -2.46
N HIS A 194 19.04 0.97 -2.70
CA HIS A 194 19.73 0.63 -3.95
C HIS A 194 18.83 -0.29 -4.77
N PHE A 195 18.42 0.16 -5.94
CA PHE A 195 17.69 -0.61 -6.92
C PHE A 195 18.67 -1.20 -7.94
N GLY A 196 18.96 -2.49 -7.85
CA GLY A 196 19.99 -3.13 -8.64
C GLY A 196 21.42 -2.71 -8.27
N GLY A 197 22.39 -3.00 -9.14
CA GLY A 197 23.81 -2.70 -8.90
C GLY A 197 24.48 -3.73 -8.00
N ASP A 198 25.26 -3.29 -7.00
CA ASP A 198 25.96 -4.20 -6.09
C ASP A 198 24.99 -4.88 -5.10
N PRO A 199 24.79 -6.20 -5.18
CA PRO A 199 23.91 -6.91 -4.28
C PRO A 199 24.40 -6.98 -2.82
N LYS A 200 25.59 -6.45 -2.51
CA LYS A 200 26.11 -6.33 -1.14
C LYS A 200 25.85 -4.96 -0.54
N ALA A 201 25.34 -4.01 -1.32
CA ALA A 201 24.98 -2.69 -0.81
C ALA A 201 23.90 -2.79 0.27
N ASP A 202 23.95 -1.88 1.24
CA ASP A 202 22.89 -1.75 2.24
C ASP A 202 21.56 -1.39 1.56
N ASN A 203 20.44 -1.90 2.07
CA ASN A 203 19.10 -1.64 1.56
C ASN A 203 18.93 -1.95 0.05
N TYR A 204 19.58 -3.00 -0.43
CA TYR A 204 19.52 -3.42 -1.83
C TYR A 204 18.19 -4.11 -2.14
N LEU A 205 17.56 -3.73 -3.25
CA LEU A 205 16.40 -4.37 -3.85
C LEU A 205 16.74 -4.90 -5.25
N ASP A 206 16.35 -6.16 -5.51
CA ASP A 206 16.46 -6.74 -6.84
C ASP A 206 15.51 -6.02 -7.81
N ILE A 207 15.95 -5.81 -9.05
CA ILE A 207 15.16 -5.24 -10.14
C ILE A 207 15.07 -6.22 -11.29
N VAL A 208 14.01 -6.14 -12.07
CA VAL A 208 13.74 -6.97 -13.25
C VAL A 208 13.38 -6.09 -14.44
N GLU A 209 13.37 -6.64 -15.65
CA GLU A 209 12.92 -5.89 -16.83
C GLU A 209 11.47 -5.40 -16.65
N GLY A 210 11.22 -4.14 -16.96
CA GLY A 210 9.92 -3.49 -16.81
C GLY A 210 9.56 -3.12 -15.37
N TRP A 211 10.52 -3.14 -14.43
CA TRP A 211 10.25 -2.84 -13.03
C TRP A 211 9.75 -1.42 -12.80
N ASN A 212 9.00 -1.29 -11.75
CA ASN A 212 8.56 -0.04 -11.16
C ASN A 212 8.59 -0.19 -9.64
N TYR A 213 8.35 0.89 -8.91
CA TYR A 213 8.24 0.79 -7.45
C TYR A 213 7.11 1.65 -6.92
N LEU A 214 6.54 1.18 -5.82
CA LEU A 214 5.49 1.85 -5.09
C LEU A 214 6.04 2.33 -3.75
N VAL A 215 5.82 3.62 -3.47
CA VAL A 215 6.03 4.20 -2.15
C VAL A 215 4.69 4.25 -1.42
N ARG A 216 4.69 3.87 -0.16
CA ARG A 216 3.56 4.03 0.74
C ARG A 216 3.97 4.94 1.90
N LEU A 217 3.15 5.94 2.16
CA LEU A 217 3.31 6.91 3.23
C LEU A 217 2.13 6.73 4.18
N TYR A 218 2.36 6.12 5.34
CA TYR A 218 1.31 5.80 6.31
C TYR A 218 1.18 6.88 7.37
N GLN A 219 -0.06 7.35 7.62
CA GLN A 219 -0.38 8.52 8.42
C GLN A 219 0.44 9.75 7.97
N PRO A 220 0.24 10.18 6.71
CA PRO A 220 1.00 11.29 6.14
C PRO A 220 0.71 12.60 6.87
N GLY A 221 1.78 13.36 7.10
CA GLY A 221 1.68 14.70 7.64
C GLY A 221 1.00 15.68 6.69
N PRO A 222 0.57 16.85 7.20
CA PRO A 222 -0.08 17.86 6.38
C PRO A 222 0.75 18.31 5.18
N GLU A 223 2.08 18.28 5.29
CA GLU A 223 2.99 18.70 4.22
C GLU A 223 2.96 17.75 3.01
N ILE A 224 2.63 16.47 3.23
CA ILE A 224 2.40 15.50 2.14
C ILE A 224 1.03 15.75 1.53
N LEU A 225 0.02 15.98 2.36
CA LEU A 225 -1.38 16.13 1.93
C LEU A 225 -1.60 17.43 1.13
N ASP A 226 -0.91 18.52 1.49
CA ASP A 226 -0.99 19.80 0.78
C ASP A 226 0.02 19.96 -0.36
N GLY A 227 0.95 18.96 -0.51
CA GLY A 227 1.95 18.93 -1.57
C GLY A 227 3.15 19.85 -1.36
N SER A 228 3.31 20.46 -0.17
CA SER A 228 4.48 21.27 0.15
C SER A 228 5.75 20.44 0.36
N TRP A 229 5.59 19.15 0.66
CA TRP A 229 6.65 18.15 0.68
C TRP A 229 6.40 17.07 -0.38
N THR A 230 7.44 16.72 -1.12
CA THR A 230 7.39 15.67 -2.15
C THR A 230 8.41 14.58 -1.86
N PHE A 231 8.01 13.33 -2.11
CA PHE A 231 8.92 12.20 -1.98
C PHE A 231 10.05 12.31 -3.01
N PRO A 232 11.32 12.08 -2.63
CA PRO A 232 12.45 12.22 -3.54
C PRO A 232 12.36 11.24 -4.72
N SER A 233 12.92 11.65 -5.85
CA SER A 233 13.07 10.80 -7.04
C SER A 233 14.38 10.00 -6.97
N PRO A 234 14.44 8.81 -7.60
CA PRO A 234 15.67 8.04 -7.68
C PRO A 234 16.64 8.69 -8.69
N GLU A 235 17.93 8.51 -8.43
CA GLU A 235 19.02 8.94 -9.30
C GLU A 235 19.74 7.73 -9.88
N LEU A 236 20.34 7.86 -11.05
CA LEU A 236 21.21 6.83 -11.60
C LEU A 236 22.36 6.56 -10.64
N ALA A 237 22.60 5.30 -10.33
CA ALA A 237 23.77 4.93 -9.53
C ALA A 237 25.05 5.17 -10.35
N GLU A 238 26.07 5.75 -9.68
CA GLU A 238 27.40 5.97 -10.28
C GLU A 238 28.17 4.66 -10.49
#